data_8eabf09990c151fccd10f6af6848ae89
#
_entry.id   8eabf09990c151fccd10f6af6848ae89
#
_cell.length_a   1.000
_cell.length_b   1.000
_cell.length_c   1.000
_cell.angle_alpha   90.00
_cell.angle_beta   90.00
_cell.angle_gamma   90.00
#
_symmetry.space_group_name_H-M   'P 1'
#
loop_
_entity.id
_entity.type
_entity.pdbx_description
1 polymer ?
#
loop_
_entity_poly.entity_id
_entity_poly.type
_entity_poly.pdbx_seq_one_letter_code
_entity_poly.pdbx_strand_id
1 'polypeptide(L)'
;MKITLILLLTTAFSAFSMDVHSQNAKVSLDTNIMKVAQLISAIESQTNYLFVYSKKNVDLSRKVKINAKNKAVSEILDEVFSGTGITYVMEGKNIVLTKESNIAREEVKQQNTITVKGAITDMQGEAIIGANIIQQGTTNGTITDIDGNFTLEVPADAQLVISYIGYKKVIIPVNGKTNFTIKMEDDALKLETVVVTAMGIKKKEASLTYSTQQLNGDELNKVKDANMINSLAGKSAGVQITKSSSGLGGSAKVSIRGARSAFASGNNQPLYVIDGVPMLNITTESTATVMGGENDGVNHDSGDGVSNLNPDDIESMSILKGASAAALYGSQAANGVILITTKSGKAGMSRVTFSSNLTVDHAVSLPEFQNNYGQTADGTSSWGDKGNLTDYNNVGNWFGNGITAINSLTFQTGNDKMQTYFSYANTRGTGIVDSNKLQKHNITFRETASFFNDRLKLDGNASLMTQTIRN
;
A
#
# COMPACT_ATOMS: atom_id res chain seq x y z
N MET A 1 -20.44 -19.66 -19.32
CA MET A 1 -19.24 -19.66 -18.46
C MET A 1 -18.93 -18.34 -17.75
N LYS A 2 -19.16 -17.14 -18.32
CA LYS A 2 -18.87 -15.86 -17.61
C LYS A 2 -19.88 -15.52 -16.51
N ILE A 3 -21.15 -15.88 -16.68
CA ILE A 3 -22.22 -15.63 -15.70
C ILE A 3 -22.12 -16.58 -14.50
N THR A 4 -21.69 -17.82 -14.70
CA THR A 4 -21.48 -18.80 -13.63
C THR A 4 -20.31 -18.43 -12.73
N LEU A 5 -19.26 -17.79 -13.27
CA LEU A 5 -18.12 -17.31 -12.46
C LEU A 5 -18.49 -16.11 -11.58
N ILE A 6 -19.33 -15.21 -12.10
CA ILE A 6 -19.84 -14.06 -11.33
C ILE A 6 -20.79 -14.53 -10.22
N LEU A 7 -21.62 -15.52 -10.50
CA LEU A 7 -22.51 -16.11 -9.50
C LEU A 7 -21.73 -16.86 -8.41
N LEU A 8 -20.62 -17.52 -8.78
CA LEU A 8 -19.75 -18.21 -7.82
C LEU A 8 -18.94 -17.22 -6.97
N LEU A 9 -18.54 -16.08 -7.54
CA LEU A 9 -17.90 -15.00 -6.78
C LEU A 9 -18.87 -14.29 -5.83
N THR A 10 -20.13 -14.08 -6.24
CA THR A 10 -21.13 -13.46 -5.36
C THR A 10 -21.54 -14.42 -4.23
N THR A 11 -21.60 -15.74 -4.47
CA THR A 11 -21.83 -16.73 -3.41
C THR A 11 -20.64 -16.91 -2.50
N ALA A 12 -19.40 -16.76 -2.97
CA ALA A 12 -18.20 -16.76 -2.14
C ALA A 12 -18.13 -15.49 -1.26
N PHE A 13 -18.56 -14.33 -1.75
CA PHE A 13 -18.63 -13.10 -0.94
C PHE A 13 -19.77 -13.11 0.08
N SER A 14 -20.88 -13.79 -0.18
CA SER A 14 -21.96 -13.95 0.80
C SER A 14 -21.64 -14.96 1.91
N ALA A 15 -20.64 -15.82 1.72
CA ALA A 15 -20.13 -16.74 2.77
C ALA A 15 -19.20 -16.05 3.78
N PHE A 16 -18.74 -14.82 3.50
CA PHE A 16 -18.03 -13.95 4.46
C PHE A 16 -18.96 -12.87 5.04
N SER A 17 -20.21 -13.21 5.33
CA SER A 17 -20.98 -12.40 6.27
C SER A 17 -20.25 -12.51 7.59
N MET A 18 -19.59 -11.41 8.01
CA MET A 18 -19.11 -11.27 9.39
C MET A 18 -20.33 -11.44 10.28
N ASP A 19 -20.39 -12.55 10.99
CA ASP A 19 -21.31 -12.72 12.11
C ASP A 19 -21.12 -11.53 13.04
N VAL A 20 -22.06 -10.61 13.02
CA VAL A 20 -22.25 -9.66 14.12
C VAL A 20 -22.56 -10.55 15.30
N HIS A 21 -21.58 -10.78 16.16
CA HIS A 21 -21.74 -11.62 17.34
C HIS A 21 -22.78 -10.94 18.24
N SER A 22 -24.00 -11.42 18.10
CA SER A 22 -25.05 -11.13 19.07
C SER A 22 -24.55 -11.58 20.44
N GLN A 23 -24.56 -10.69 21.44
CA GLN A 23 -24.27 -11.01 22.85
C GLN A 23 -25.23 -12.06 23.48
N ASN A 24 -26.08 -12.70 22.67
CA ASN A 24 -27.14 -13.63 23.03
C ASN A 24 -26.90 -15.08 22.58
N ALA A 25 -25.65 -15.57 22.57
CA ALA A 25 -25.42 -16.98 22.34
C ALA A 25 -26.12 -17.80 23.44
N LYS A 26 -26.86 -18.82 23.04
CA LYS A 26 -27.66 -19.70 23.96
C LYS A 26 -27.00 -21.05 24.08
N VAL A 27 -27.00 -21.59 25.28
CA VAL A 27 -26.37 -22.87 25.64
C VAL A 27 -27.40 -23.77 26.33
N SER A 28 -27.28 -25.08 26.08
CA SER A 28 -28.07 -26.11 26.77
C SER A 28 -27.14 -27.04 27.53
N LEU A 29 -27.42 -27.27 28.81
CA LEU A 29 -26.61 -28.12 29.68
C LEU A 29 -27.42 -29.36 30.10
N ASP A 30 -26.82 -30.53 29.94
CA ASP A 30 -27.48 -31.83 30.22
C ASP A 30 -27.49 -32.20 31.70
N THR A 31 -26.75 -31.50 32.54
CA THR A 31 -26.62 -31.79 33.97
C THR A 31 -26.94 -30.59 34.84
N ASN A 32 -27.73 -30.80 35.90
CA ASN A 32 -28.14 -29.73 36.83
C ASN A 32 -27.08 -29.36 37.87
N ILE A 33 -26.03 -30.16 38.07
CA ILE A 33 -24.94 -29.89 39.00
C ILE A 33 -23.61 -30.20 38.34
N MET A 34 -22.76 -29.21 38.23
CA MET A 34 -21.41 -29.35 37.64
C MET A 34 -20.39 -28.41 38.29
N LYS A 35 -19.10 -28.62 38.05
CA LYS A 35 -18.06 -27.70 38.50
C LYS A 35 -18.00 -26.49 37.58
N VAL A 36 -17.57 -25.33 38.11
CA VAL A 36 -17.36 -24.10 37.30
C VAL A 36 -16.43 -24.36 36.11
N ALA A 37 -15.38 -25.18 36.28
CA ALA A 37 -14.51 -25.58 35.18
C ALA A 37 -15.27 -26.30 34.06
N GLN A 38 -16.18 -27.21 34.41
CA GLN A 38 -16.98 -27.95 33.42
C GLN A 38 -18.00 -27.05 32.72
N LEU A 39 -18.56 -26.09 33.45
CA LEU A 39 -19.47 -25.11 32.91
C LEU A 39 -18.76 -24.23 31.86
N ILE A 40 -17.57 -23.71 32.19
CA ILE A 40 -16.75 -22.92 31.26
C ILE A 40 -16.48 -23.71 29.98
N SER A 41 -15.98 -24.95 30.11
CA SER A 41 -15.70 -25.78 28.92
C SER A 41 -16.97 -26.13 28.14
N ALA A 42 -18.13 -26.30 28.78
CA ALA A 42 -19.40 -26.54 28.09
C ALA A 42 -19.87 -25.30 27.29
N ILE A 43 -19.69 -24.11 27.84
CA ILE A 43 -20.01 -22.86 27.13
C ILE A 43 -19.03 -22.66 25.95
N GLU A 44 -17.73 -22.85 26.14
CA GLU A 44 -16.71 -22.73 25.07
C GLU A 44 -16.94 -23.75 23.95
N SER A 45 -17.39 -24.95 24.25
CA SER A 45 -17.68 -25.99 23.26
C SER A 45 -18.94 -25.74 22.43
N GLN A 46 -19.94 -25.06 22.99
CA GLN A 46 -21.22 -24.77 22.34
C GLN A 46 -21.28 -23.35 21.71
N THR A 47 -20.29 -22.52 21.99
CA THR A 47 -20.25 -21.12 21.51
C THR A 47 -18.86 -20.76 21.02
N ASN A 48 -18.71 -19.59 20.41
CA ASN A 48 -17.41 -19.05 20.02
C ASN A 48 -16.76 -18.20 21.13
N TYR A 49 -17.27 -18.28 22.37
CA TYR A 49 -16.69 -17.54 23.48
C TYR A 49 -15.49 -18.27 24.08
N LEU A 50 -14.51 -17.47 24.53
CA LEU A 50 -13.32 -17.91 25.23
C LEU A 50 -13.25 -17.23 26.60
N PHE A 51 -13.02 -17.99 27.66
CA PHE A 51 -12.92 -17.45 29.00
C PHE A 51 -11.50 -17.08 29.38
N VAL A 52 -11.31 -15.84 29.84
CA VAL A 52 -10.07 -15.31 30.37
C VAL A 52 -10.20 -15.08 31.86
N TYR A 53 -9.46 -15.80 32.68
CA TYR A 53 -9.53 -15.72 34.14
C TYR A 53 -8.20 -16.06 34.83
N SER A 54 -7.99 -15.50 36.03
CA SER A 54 -6.90 -15.91 36.91
C SER A 54 -7.33 -17.04 37.83
N LYS A 55 -6.59 -18.15 37.85
CA LYS A 55 -6.87 -19.30 38.76
C LYS A 55 -6.79 -18.92 40.24
N LYS A 56 -6.19 -17.77 40.59
CA LYS A 56 -6.17 -17.25 41.97
C LYS A 56 -7.48 -16.57 42.35
N ASN A 57 -8.25 -16.08 41.38
CA ASN A 57 -9.44 -15.29 41.62
C ASN A 57 -10.74 -16.08 41.46
N VAL A 58 -10.74 -17.14 40.65
CA VAL A 58 -11.93 -17.93 40.33
C VAL A 58 -11.76 -19.37 40.85
N ASP A 59 -12.63 -19.78 41.75
CA ASP A 59 -12.66 -21.18 42.23
C ASP A 59 -13.34 -22.09 41.20
N LEU A 60 -12.52 -22.74 40.39
CA LEU A 60 -12.94 -23.65 39.33
C LEU A 60 -13.54 -24.98 39.88
N SER A 61 -13.25 -25.31 41.12
CA SER A 61 -13.70 -26.57 41.75
C SER A 61 -15.10 -26.47 42.36
N ARG A 62 -15.61 -25.25 42.53
CA ARG A 62 -16.94 -24.97 43.09
C ARG A 62 -18.03 -25.64 42.26
N LYS A 63 -18.93 -26.36 42.94
CA LYS A 63 -20.11 -26.94 42.32
C LYS A 63 -21.22 -25.92 42.22
N VAL A 64 -21.82 -25.81 41.04
CA VAL A 64 -22.94 -24.93 40.76
C VAL A 64 -24.14 -25.74 40.27
N LYS A 65 -25.32 -25.32 40.67
CA LYS A 65 -26.57 -25.94 40.24
C LYS A 65 -27.22 -25.02 39.25
N ILE A 66 -27.35 -25.47 38.01
CA ILE A 66 -27.84 -24.66 36.88
C ILE A 66 -28.83 -25.47 36.09
N ASN A 67 -29.94 -24.86 35.72
CA ASN A 67 -30.88 -25.43 34.77
C ASN A 67 -30.88 -24.57 33.51
N ALA A 68 -30.13 -24.99 32.50
CA ALA A 68 -29.98 -24.25 31.27
C ALA A 68 -30.48 -25.07 30.06
N LYS A 69 -31.70 -24.81 29.64
CA LYS A 69 -32.25 -25.27 28.36
C LYS A 69 -32.43 -24.04 27.45
N ASN A 70 -31.56 -23.91 26.43
CA ASN A 70 -31.58 -22.80 25.49
C ASN A 70 -31.52 -21.43 26.18
N LYS A 71 -30.64 -21.28 27.21
CA LYS A 71 -30.50 -20.10 28.05
C LYS A 71 -29.32 -19.24 27.57
N ALA A 72 -29.45 -17.92 27.63
CA ALA A 72 -28.37 -17.02 27.21
C ALA A 72 -27.15 -17.17 28.13
N VAL A 73 -25.94 -17.06 27.56
CA VAL A 73 -24.68 -17.18 28.32
C VAL A 73 -24.60 -16.14 29.44
N SER A 74 -25.03 -14.90 29.20
CA SER A 74 -25.07 -13.84 30.20
C SER A 74 -25.94 -14.23 31.42
N GLU A 75 -27.13 -14.74 31.18
CA GLU A 75 -28.04 -15.17 32.27
C GLU A 75 -27.46 -16.34 33.09
N ILE A 76 -26.73 -17.27 32.47
CA ILE A 76 -26.05 -18.37 33.15
C ILE A 76 -24.91 -17.82 34.01
N LEU A 77 -24.13 -16.86 33.51
CA LEU A 77 -23.03 -16.25 34.26
C LEU A 77 -23.54 -15.42 35.44
N ASP A 78 -24.63 -14.67 35.26
CA ASP A 78 -25.27 -13.93 36.34
C ASP A 78 -25.72 -14.84 37.46
N GLU A 79 -26.36 -15.97 37.13
CA GLU A 79 -26.82 -16.97 38.14
C GLU A 79 -25.64 -17.63 38.85
N VAL A 80 -24.56 -17.95 38.13
CA VAL A 80 -23.41 -18.66 38.66
C VAL A 80 -22.52 -17.79 39.53
N PHE A 81 -22.30 -16.54 39.13
CA PHE A 81 -21.38 -15.65 39.83
C PHE A 81 -22.06 -14.66 40.78
N SER A 82 -23.39 -14.60 40.81
CA SER A 82 -24.14 -13.82 41.79
C SER A 82 -23.71 -14.13 43.21
N GLY A 83 -23.36 -13.12 44.01
CA GLY A 83 -22.94 -13.24 45.39
C GLY A 83 -21.55 -13.85 45.62
N THR A 84 -20.74 -14.06 44.59
CA THR A 84 -19.41 -14.68 44.74
C THR A 84 -18.26 -13.65 44.74
N GLY A 85 -18.57 -12.37 44.55
CA GLY A 85 -17.55 -11.32 44.36
C GLY A 85 -16.74 -11.48 43.07
N ILE A 86 -17.28 -12.22 42.10
CA ILE A 86 -16.70 -12.30 40.73
C ILE A 86 -17.66 -11.60 39.80
N THR A 87 -17.10 -10.69 39.02
CA THR A 87 -17.78 -9.99 37.91
C THR A 87 -17.23 -10.48 36.58
N TYR A 88 -18.01 -10.34 35.51
CA TYR A 88 -17.58 -10.68 34.18
C TYR A 88 -17.82 -9.52 33.19
N VAL A 89 -16.98 -9.41 32.18
CA VAL A 89 -17.12 -8.49 31.08
C VAL A 89 -17.05 -9.29 29.78
N MET A 90 -17.98 -9.05 28.87
CA MET A 90 -18.01 -9.68 27.55
C MET A 90 -17.46 -8.69 26.49
N GLU A 91 -16.27 -8.96 25.94
CA GLU A 91 -15.64 -8.17 24.90
C GLU A 91 -15.45 -9.04 23.63
N GLY A 92 -16.27 -8.84 22.63
CA GLY A 92 -16.24 -9.61 21.39
C GLY A 92 -16.42 -11.11 21.64
N LYS A 93 -15.36 -11.91 21.45
CA LYS A 93 -15.33 -13.36 21.71
C LYS A 93 -14.83 -13.72 23.11
N ASN A 94 -14.36 -12.75 23.88
CA ASN A 94 -13.76 -13.01 25.19
C ASN A 94 -14.72 -12.70 26.34
N ILE A 95 -14.79 -13.59 27.31
CA ILE A 95 -15.49 -13.39 28.60
C ILE A 95 -14.41 -13.33 29.69
N VAL A 96 -14.17 -12.13 30.21
CA VAL A 96 -13.15 -11.90 31.25
C VAL A 96 -13.80 -11.99 32.63
N LEU A 97 -13.34 -12.93 33.46
CA LEU A 97 -13.79 -13.08 34.87
C LEU A 97 -12.77 -12.37 35.77
N THR A 98 -13.25 -11.40 36.55
CA THR A 98 -12.45 -10.67 37.53
C THR A 98 -13.07 -10.76 38.92
N LYS A 99 -12.22 -10.76 39.96
CA LYS A 99 -12.70 -10.61 41.33
C LYS A 99 -13.12 -9.15 41.50
N GLU A 100 -14.30 -8.92 42.07
CA GLU A 100 -14.69 -7.62 42.59
C GLU A 100 -13.63 -7.23 43.64
N SER A 101 -12.52 -6.64 43.18
CA SER A 101 -11.66 -5.91 44.10
C SER A 101 -12.55 -4.79 44.61
N ASN A 102 -12.52 -4.50 45.94
CA ASN A 102 -13.00 -3.26 46.50
C ASN A 102 -12.31 -2.04 45.80
N ILE A 103 -12.65 -1.83 44.57
CA ILE A 103 -12.82 -0.50 44.07
C ILE A 103 -14.08 -0.11 44.87
N ALA A 104 -13.82 0.53 46.03
CA ALA A 104 -14.84 1.34 46.67
C ALA A 104 -15.66 1.90 45.51
N ARG A 105 -16.99 1.72 45.54
CA ARG A 105 -17.87 2.67 44.91
C ARG A 105 -17.26 4.03 45.26
N GLU A 106 -16.28 4.51 44.49
CA GLU A 106 -16.22 5.89 44.23
C GLU A 106 -17.60 6.14 43.63
N GLU A 107 -18.45 6.67 44.50
CA GLU A 107 -19.60 7.43 44.12
C GLU A 107 -19.15 8.09 42.82
N VAL A 108 -19.92 7.85 41.75
CA VAL A 108 -19.85 8.67 40.57
C VAL A 108 -20.05 10.07 41.14
N LYS A 109 -18.95 10.68 41.58
CA LYS A 109 -18.87 12.12 41.74
C LYS A 109 -19.24 12.56 40.33
N GLN A 110 -20.43 13.11 40.26
CA GLN A 110 -20.90 13.83 39.12
C GLN A 110 -19.75 14.81 38.81
N GLN A 111 -18.78 14.30 38.01
CA GLN A 111 -17.67 15.12 37.55
C GLN A 111 -18.39 16.21 36.78
N ASN A 112 -18.33 17.43 37.32
CA ASN A 112 -18.87 18.61 36.64
C ASN A 112 -18.11 18.69 35.32
N THR A 113 -18.65 18.02 34.28
CA THR A 113 -18.17 18.17 32.92
C THR A 113 -18.46 19.59 32.48
N ILE A 114 -17.46 20.23 31.92
CA ILE A 114 -17.56 21.55 31.32
C ILE A 114 -17.45 21.41 29.82
N THR A 115 -18.19 22.20 29.10
CA THR A 115 -18.08 22.30 27.66
C THR A 115 -16.90 23.22 27.32
N VAL A 116 -15.86 22.65 26.75
CA VAL A 116 -14.68 23.35 26.26
C VAL A 116 -14.85 23.65 24.79
N LYS A 117 -14.62 24.90 24.41
CA LYS A 117 -14.61 25.35 23.01
C LYS A 117 -13.27 25.97 22.70
N GLY A 118 -12.86 25.95 21.44
CA GLY A 118 -11.62 26.61 21.04
C GLY A 118 -11.43 26.66 19.56
N ALA A 119 -10.42 27.41 19.14
CA ALA A 119 -9.93 27.45 17.77
C ALA A 119 -8.48 27.01 17.71
N ILE A 120 -8.15 26.23 16.70
CA ILE A 120 -6.79 25.74 16.43
C ILE A 120 -6.31 26.36 15.12
N THR A 121 -5.18 27.07 15.21
CA THR A 121 -4.54 27.72 14.06
C THR A 121 -3.06 27.31 13.98
N ASP A 122 -2.46 27.52 12.83
CA ASP A 122 -1.01 27.46 12.67
C ASP A 122 -0.31 28.74 13.19
N MET A 123 1.00 28.84 13.01
CA MET A 123 1.78 30.02 13.42
C MET A 123 1.49 31.24 12.56
N GLN A 124 0.95 31.09 11.37
CA GLN A 124 0.55 32.12 10.42
C GLN A 124 -0.87 32.63 10.71
N GLY A 125 -1.64 31.90 11.51
CA GLY A 125 -3.01 32.22 11.86
C GLY A 125 -4.06 31.58 10.96
N GLU A 126 -3.66 30.66 10.08
CA GLU A 126 -4.58 29.86 9.25
C GLU A 126 -5.24 28.76 10.10
N ALA A 127 -6.54 28.52 9.86
CA ALA A 127 -7.31 27.51 10.58
C ALA A 127 -6.83 26.08 10.23
N ILE A 128 -6.60 25.25 11.24
CA ILE A 128 -6.25 23.83 11.03
C ILE A 128 -7.52 22.99 11.05
N ILE A 129 -7.93 22.51 9.87
CA ILE A 129 -9.14 21.71 9.65
C ILE A 129 -8.86 20.24 9.94
N GLY A 130 -9.72 19.57 10.71
CA GLY A 130 -9.59 18.13 10.98
C GLY A 130 -8.51 17.78 12.01
N ALA A 131 -8.00 18.74 12.79
CA ALA A 131 -7.14 18.46 13.93
C ALA A 131 -7.89 17.61 14.96
N ASN A 132 -7.23 16.59 15.50
CA ASN A 132 -7.81 15.66 16.46
C ASN A 132 -7.56 16.16 17.89
N ILE A 133 -8.62 16.28 18.70
CA ILE A 133 -8.60 16.69 20.09
C ILE A 133 -9.16 15.55 20.93
N ILE A 134 -8.35 14.96 21.83
CA ILE A 134 -8.74 13.83 22.67
C ILE A 134 -8.47 14.16 24.12
N GLN A 135 -9.38 13.81 25.02
CA GLN A 135 -9.13 13.80 26.45
C GLN A 135 -8.09 12.71 26.77
N GLN A 136 -6.99 13.07 27.41
CA GLN A 136 -5.87 12.18 27.69
C GLN A 136 -6.33 10.95 28.48
N GLY A 137 -5.94 9.76 28.01
CA GLY A 137 -6.25 8.49 28.66
C GLY A 137 -7.66 7.96 28.40
N THR A 138 -8.44 8.59 27.52
CA THR A 138 -9.81 8.17 27.17
C THR A 138 -10.01 8.13 25.66
N THR A 139 -11.16 7.65 25.21
CA THR A 139 -11.62 7.73 23.82
C THR A 139 -12.51 8.95 23.54
N ASN A 140 -12.75 9.81 24.55
CA ASN A 140 -13.56 11.01 24.41
C ASN A 140 -12.79 12.07 23.63
N GLY A 141 -13.27 12.42 22.43
CA GLY A 141 -12.57 13.37 21.55
C GLY A 141 -13.46 13.94 20.45
N THR A 142 -12.93 14.93 19.76
CA THR A 142 -13.56 15.63 18.63
C THR A 142 -12.52 16.03 17.60
N ILE A 143 -12.95 16.54 16.46
CA ILE A 143 -12.10 17.13 15.41
C ILE A 143 -12.49 18.57 15.15
N THR A 144 -11.56 19.39 14.64
CA THR A 144 -11.85 20.76 14.24
C THR A 144 -12.68 20.83 12.96
N ASP A 145 -13.56 21.81 12.89
CA ASP A 145 -14.35 22.16 11.71
C ASP A 145 -13.54 22.93 10.65
N ILE A 146 -14.23 23.44 9.61
CA ILE A 146 -13.62 24.18 8.49
C ILE A 146 -13.00 25.53 8.90
N ASP A 147 -13.40 26.08 10.03
CA ASP A 147 -12.88 27.31 10.59
C ASP A 147 -11.85 27.05 11.72
N GLY A 148 -11.47 25.77 11.92
CA GLY A 148 -10.54 25.34 12.95
C GLY A 148 -11.15 25.28 14.35
N ASN A 149 -12.47 25.43 14.51
CA ASN A 149 -13.12 25.40 15.80
C ASN A 149 -13.44 23.99 16.27
N PHE A 150 -13.46 23.80 17.59
CA PHE A 150 -13.89 22.55 18.21
C PHE A 150 -14.74 22.78 19.44
N THR A 151 -15.53 21.78 19.79
CA THR A 151 -16.31 21.72 21.04
C THR A 151 -16.21 20.32 21.59
N LEU A 152 -15.88 20.20 22.90
CA LEU A 152 -15.73 18.92 23.59
C LEU A 152 -16.17 19.04 25.04
N GLU A 153 -16.93 18.05 25.54
CA GLU A 153 -17.30 17.96 26.96
C GLU A 153 -16.26 17.12 27.70
N VAL A 154 -15.64 17.71 28.72
CA VAL A 154 -14.59 17.08 29.50
C VAL A 154 -14.68 17.48 30.98
N PRO A 155 -14.13 16.69 31.91
CA PRO A 155 -13.95 17.10 33.30
C PRO A 155 -13.10 18.36 33.41
N ALA A 156 -13.36 19.19 34.41
CA ALA A 156 -12.66 20.46 34.63
C ALA A 156 -11.16 20.31 34.87
N ASP A 157 -10.70 19.15 35.31
CA ASP A 157 -9.31 18.77 35.56
C ASP A 157 -8.66 17.97 34.43
N ALA A 158 -9.36 17.76 33.32
CA ALA A 158 -8.88 16.98 32.19
C ALA A 158 -7.66 17.62 31.49
N GLN A 159 -6.91 16.81 30.77
CA GLN A 159 -5.88 17.24 29.82
C GLN A 159 -6.34 16.94 28.39
N LEU A 160 -6.21 17.91 27.51
CA LEU A 160 -6.51 17.79 26.09
C LEU A 160 -5.22 17.49 25.33
N VAL A 161 -5.27 16.50 24.50
CA VAL A 161 -4.18 16.13 23.58
C VAL A 161 -4.63 16.51 22.19
N ILE A 162 -3.94 17.46 21.59
CA ILE A 162 -4.19 17.97 20.24
C ILE A 162 -3.11 17.42 19.31
N SER A 163 -3.52 16.84 18.19
CA SER A 163 -2.62 16.30 17.18
C SER A 163 -3.15 16.50 15.77
N TYR A 164 -2.25 16.85 14.87
CA TYR A 164 -2.52 16.95 13.43
C TYR A 164 -1.28 16.55 12.64
N ILE A 165 -1.47 16.02 11.43
CA ILE A 165 -0.35 15.58 10.58
C ILE A 165 0.47 16.81 10.18
N GLY A 166 1.80 16.75 10.43
CA GLY A 166 2.71 17.85 10.11
C GLY A 166 2.89 18.89 11.23
N TYR A 167 2.22 18.71 12.37
CA TYR A 167 2.31 19.62 13.51
C TYR A 167 2.75 18.92 14.79
N LYS A 168 3.46 19.62 15.66
CA LYS A 168 3.85 19.12 16.98
C LYS A 168 2.62 18.84 17.83
N LYS A 169 2.61 17.68 18.48
CA LYS A 169 1.59 17.32 19.44
C LYS A 169 1.58 18.30 20.62
N VAL A 170 0.42 18.87 20.94
CA VAL A 170 0.24 19.81 22.04
C VAL A 170 -0.61 19.16 23.13
N ILE A 171 -0.20 19.28 24.40
CA ILE A 171 -0.96 18.81 25.55
C ILE A 171 -1.28 20.02 26.42
N ILE A 172 -2.57 20.23 26.70
CA ILE A 172 -3.06 21.42 27.43
C ILE A 172 -3.94 20.96 28.58
N PRO A 173 -3.67 21.37 29.84
CA PRO A 173 -4.59 21.14 30.93
C PRO A 173 -5.79 22.09 30.82
N VAL A 174 -6.98 21.57 31.07
CA VAL A 174 -8.24 22.33 31.00
C VAL A 174 -8.35 23.31 32.17
N ASN A 175 -8.05 22.84 33.40
CA ASN A 175 -8.04 23.67 34.62
C ASN A 175 -9.31 24.59 34.76
N GLY A 176 -10.48 24.02 34.40
CA GLY A 176 -11.75 24.77 34.48
C GLY A 176 -11.96 25.87 33.42
N LYS A 177 -11.04 26.05 32.47
CA LYS A 177 -11.19 26.98 31.34
C LYS A 177 -12.14 26.41 30.29
N THR A 178 -13.00 27.26 29.75
CA THR A 178 -14.01 26.88 28.73
C THR A 178 -13.63 27.29 27.30
N ASN A 179 -12.71 28.27 27.14
CA ASN A 179 -12.30 28.77 25.84
C ASN A 179 -10.78 28.65 25.64
N PHE A 180 -10.38 28.14 24.49
CA PHE A 180 -8.98 27.95 24.13
C PHE A 180 -8.68 28.51 22.73
N THR A 181 -7.58 29.23 22.61
CA THR A 181 -6.97 29.55 21.32
C THR A 181 -5.61 28.85 21.27
N ILE A 182 -5.47 27.87 20.38
CA ILE A 182 -4.31 27.00 20.33
C ILE A 182 -3.59 27.26 19.02
N LYS A 183 -2.31 27.62 19.12
CA LYS A 183 -1.43 27.70 17.97
C LYS A 183 -0.57 26.43 17.92
N MET A 184 -0.64 25.71 16.81
CA MET A 184 0.21 24.56 16.59
C MET A 184 1.46 24.99 15.83
N GLU A 185 2.61 24.61 16.35
CA GLU A 185 3.87 24.76 15.62
C GLU A 185 3.97 23.64 14.61
N ASP A 186 4.42 23.99 13.42
CA ASP A 186 4.83 22.97 12.44
C ASP A 186 5.76 22.01 13.13
N ASP A 187 5.47 20.73 13.06
CA ASP A 187 6.47 19.74 13.37
C ASP A 187 7.50 19.85 12.25
N ALA A 188 8.42 20.81 12.42
CA ALA A 188 9.59 20.99 11.56
C ALA A 188 10.63 19.88 11.75
N LEU A 189 10.26 18.74 12.30
CA LEU A 189 10.64 17.50 11.67
C LEU A 189 10.04 17.55 10.26
N LYS A 190 10.61 18.38 9.35
CA LYS A 190 10.77 17.96 7.96
C LYS A 190 10.96 16.48 8.10
N LEU A 191 10.06 15.68 7.54
CA LEU A 191 10.38 14.28 7.25
C LEU A 191 11.75 14.38 6.63
N GLU A 192 12.79 14.23 7.45
CA GLU A 192 14.17 14.29 6.95
C GLU A 192 14.15 13.19 5.93
N THR A 193 14.13 13.60 4.67
CA THR A 193 14.01 12.70 3.54
C THR A 193 15.16 11.72 3.68
N VAL A 194 14.87 10.55 4.22
CA VAL A 194 15.86 9.52 4.41
C VAL A 194 16.00 8.82 3.09
N VAL A 195 17.08 9.09 2.40
CA VAL A 195 17.40 8.46 1.13
C VAL A 195 18.10 7.14 1.41
N VAL A 196 17.64 6.09 0.77
CA VAL A 196 18.38 4.82 0.73
C VAL A 196 19.57 5.04 -0.19
N THR A 197 20.77 4.88 0.37
CA THR A 197 22.05 4.99 -0.36
C THR A 197 22.58 3.60 -0.72
N ALA A 198 23.83 3.52 -1.18
CA ALA A 198 24.47 2.25 -1.50
C ALA A 198 24.34 1.22 -0.37
N MET A 199 24.19 -0.04 -0.71
CA MET A 199 24.04 -1.19 0.19
C MET A 199 22.82 -1.09 1.14
N GLY A 200 21.75 -0.36 0.76
CA GLY A 200 20.54 -0.21 1.57
C GLY A 200 20.69 0.69 2.81
N ILE A 201 21.81 1.42 2.96
CA ILE A 201 22.05 2.29 4.10
C ILE A 201 21.15 3.52 3.99
N LYS A 202 20.35 3.77 5.03
CA LYS A 202 19.49 4.95 5.13
C LYS A 202 20.31 6.15 5.63
N LYS A 203 20.40 7.22 4.85
CA LYS A 203 21.03 8.49 5.23
C LYS A 203 20.07 9.65 5.02
N LYS A 204 20.25 10.71 5.81
CA LYS A 204 19.51 11.96 5.62
C LYS A 204 19.95 12.60 4.31
N GLU A 205 19.01 13.03 3.48
CA GLU A 205 19.30 13.68 2.20
C GLU A 205 20.24 14.88 2.38
N ALA A 206 20.01 15.68 3.42
CA ALA A 206 20.86 16.83 3.77
C ALA A 206 22.31 16.47 4.10
N SER A 207 22.61 15.20 4.43
CA SER A 207 23.99 14.73 4.70
C SER A 207 24.71 14.21 3.48
N LEU A 208 24.04 14.18 2.30
CA LEU A 208 24.62 13.68 1.07
C LEU A 208 25.35 14.80 0.33
N THR A 209 26.57 14.53 -0.08
CA THR A 209 27.41 15.46 -0.85
C THR A 209 27.09 15.45 -2.36
N TYR A 210 26.02 14.78 -2.75
CA TYR A 210 25.62 14.57 -4.14
C TYR A 210 24.13 14.74 -4.35
N SER A 211 23.76 15.13 -5.57
CA SER A 211 22.37 15.33 -5.94
C SER A 211 21.63 13.98 -6.05
N THR A 212 20.66 13.80 -5.19
CA THR A 212 19.72 12.69 -5.22
C THR A 212 18.31 13.23 -5.41
N GLN A 213 17.45 12.41 -5.97
CA GLN A 213 16.03 12.68 -5.99
C GLN A 213 15.31 11.39 -5.63
N GLN A 214 14.50 11.46 -4.59
CA GLN A 214 13.67 10.34 -4.16
C GLN A 214 12.23 10.57 -4.59
N LEU A 215 11.60 9.50 -5.06
CA LEU A 215 10.19 9.43 -5.39
C LEU A 215 9.57 8.31 -4.56
N ASN A 216 8.46 8.60 -3.91
CA ASN A 216 7.72 7.61 -3.14
C ASN A 216 6.91 6.71 -4.07
N GLY A 217 6.69 5.46 -3.67
CA GLY A 217 5.89 4.50 -4.42
C GLY A 217 4.47 4.99 -4.72
N ASP A 218 3.88 5.73 -3.79
CA ASP A 218 2.53 6.30 -4.00
C ASP A 218 2.49 7.35 -5.12
N GLU A 219 3.55 8.14 -5.29
CA GLU A 219 3.68 9.08 -6.40
C GLU A 219 3.87 8.36 -7.73
N LEU A 220 4.65 7.29 -7.75
CA LEU A 220 4.86 6.46 -8.95
C LEU A 220 3.55 5.81 -9.38
N ASN A 221 2.76 5.36 -8.42
CA ASN A 221 1.53 4.62 -8.63
C ASN A 221 0.29 5.46 -8.96
N LYS A 222 0.40 6.80 -8.95
CA LYS A 222 -0.69 7.69 -9.41
C LYS A 222 -1.06 7.46 -10.87
N VAL A 223 -0.06 7.21 -11.71
CA VAL A 223 -0.25 6.84 -13.12
C VAL A 223 0.62 5.62 -13.38
N LYS A 224 -0.02 4.45 -13.41
CA LYS A 224 0.67 3.18 -13.62
C LYS A 224 0.86 2.89 -15.09
N ASP A 225 2.01 2.31 -15.42
CA ASP A 225 2.31 1.79 -16.74
C ASP A 225 2.72 0.31 -16.61
N ALA A 226 2.55 -0.49 -17.65
CA ALA A 226 2.95 -1.90 -17.68
C ALA A 226 4.45 -2.09 -17.44
N ASN A 227 5.27 -1.11 -17.88
CA ASN A 227 6.67 -0.96 -17.50
C ASN A 227 6.79 0.19 -16.49
N MET A 228 7.10 -0.13 -15.22
CA MET A 228 7.14 0.84 -14.13
C MET A 228 8.09 2.02 -14.36
N ILE A 229 9.12 1.84 -15.18
CA ILE A 229 10.08 2.91 -15.50
C ILE A 229 9.39 4.05 -16.26
N ASN A 230 8.41 3.74 -17.09
CA ASN A 230 7.64 4.76 -17.79
C ASN A 230 6.89 5.69 -16.82
N SER A 231 6.54 5.20 -15.61
CA SER A 231 5.91 6.02 -14.57
C SER A 231 6.81 7.12 -14.00
N LEU A 232 8.14 7.06 -14.25
CA LEU A 232 9.09 8.11 -13.87
C LEU A 232 9.09 9.29 -14.84
N ALA A 233 8.51 9.16 -16.04
CA ALA A 233 8.53 10.20 -17.06
C ALA A 233 7.94 11.51 -16.51
N GLY A 234 8.68 12.60 -16.62
CA GLY A 234 8.29 13.93 -16.13
C GLY A 234 8.37 14.13 -14.62
N LYS A 235 8.66 13.08 -13.82
CA LYS A 235 8.72 13.18 -12.36
C LYS A 235 10.11 13.44 -11.80
N SER A 236 11.15 13.30 -12.61
CA SER A 236 12.53 13.52 -12.17
C SER A 236 13.29 14.45 -13.10
N ALA A 237 13.84 15.53 -12.55
CA ALA A 237 14.64 16.49 -13.31
C ALA A 237 15.90 15.84 -13.89
N GLY A 238 16.20 16.10 -15.18
CA GLY A 238 17.37 15.55 -15.87
C GLY A 238 17.32 14.05 -16.15
N VAL A 239 16.15 13.44 -16.05
CA VAL A 239 15.88 12.06 -16.47
C VAL A 239 14.93 12.08 -17.66
N GLN A 240 15.37 11.52 -18.77
CA GLN A 240 14.59 11.36 -19.97
C GLN A 240 14.26 9.89 -20.17
N ILE A 241 13.00 9.59 -20.42
CA ILE A 241 12.50 8.24 -20.65
C ILE A 241 11.85 8.18 -22.01
N THR A 242 12.30 7.24 -22.82
CA THR A 242 11.73 6.96 -24.14
C THR A 242 11.14 5.56 -24.12
N LYS A 243 9.84 5.47 -24.38
CA LYS A 243 9.13 4.19 -24.51
C LYS A 243 9.56 3.51 -25.82
N SER A 244 9.59 2.19 -25.80
CA SER A 244 9.80 1.40 -27.01
C SER A 244 8.63 1.57 -27.99
N SER A 245 8.93 1.53 -29.28
CA SER A 245 7.94 1.50 -30.36
C SER A 245 7.30 0.11 -30.55
N SER A 246 7.80 -0.92 -29.87
CA SER A 246 7.28 -2.29 -29.96
C SER A 246 5.89 -2.47 -29.32
N GLY A 247 5.36 -1.43 -28.67
CA GLY A 247 4.04 -1.45 -28.05
C GLY A 247 4.04 -1.91 -26.61
N LEU A 248 2.99 -2.67 -26.21
CA LEU A 248 2.81 -3.12 -24.84
C LEU A 248 3.88 -4.12 -24.41
N GLY A 249 4.44 -3.88 -23.22
CA GLY A 249 5.46 -4.76 -22.63
C GLY A 249 6.86 -4.51 -23.17
N GLY A 250 7.05 -3.52 -24.04
CA GLY A 250 8.35 -3.11 -24.55
C GLY A 250 9.27 -2.51 -23.50
N SER A 251 10.57 -2.47 -23.81
CA SER A 251 11.60 -1.90 -22.95
C SER A 251 11.47 -0.37 -22.80
N ALA A 252 12.12 0.20 -21.81
CA ALA A 252 12.22 1.64 -21.63
C ALA A 252 13.69 2.08 -21.71
N LYS A 253 13.98 3.07 -22.55
CA LYS A 253 15.30 3.69 -22.60
C LYS A 253 15.34 4.87 -21.63
N VAL A 254 16.24 4.81 -20.66
CA VAL A 254 16.45 5.86 -19.66
C VAL A 254 17.77 6.53 -19.89
N SER A 255 17.76 7.86 -19.94
CA SER A 255 18.96 8.69 -20.00
C SER A 255 18.98 9.67 -18.83
N ILE A 256 20.07 9.69 -18.07
CA ILE A 256 20.27 10.60 -16.94
C ILE A 256 21.33 11.62 -17.35
N ARG A 257 20.94 12.90 -17.44
CA ARG A 257 21.82 14.03 -17.86
C ARG A 257 22.40 13.87 -19.28
N GLY A 258 21.68 13.17 -20.15
CA GLY A 258 22.07 12.97 -21.56
C GLY A 258 22.87 11.70 -21.81
N ALA A 259 23.07 11.39 -23.08
CA ALA A 259 23.85 10.24 -23.53
C ALA A 259 25.35 10.51 -23.38
N ARG A 260 26.12 9.58 -22.87
CA ARG A 260 27.58 9.66 -22.75
C ARG A 260 28.31 9.05 -23.94
N SER A 261 27.74 8.01 -24.50
CA SER A 261 28.29 7.38 -25.72
C SER A 261 27.52 7.82 -26.94
N ALA A 262 28.24 8.27 -27.96
CA ALA A 262 27.70 8.59 -29.26
C ALA A 262 27.52 7.34 -30.14
N PHE A 263 28.12 6.21 -29.78
CA PHE A 263 27.99 4.97 -30.53
C PHE A 263 26.67 4.27 -30.23
N ALA A 264 26.05 3.73 -31.26
CA ALA A 264 24.79 2.99 -31.12
C ALA A 264 24.92 1.77 -30.20
N SER A 265 26.10 1.13 -30.17
CA SER A 265 26.45 0.01 -29.27
C SER A 265 26.83 0.45 -27.85
N GLY A 266 26.91 1.75 -27.57
CA GLY A 266 27.29 2.28 -26.27
C GLY A 266 26.15 2.16 -25.27
N ASN A 267 26.41 1.56 -24.11
CA ASN A 267 25.43 1.53 -23.03
C ASN A 267 25.28 2.92 -22.38
N ASN A 268 24.15 3.58 -22.63
CA ASN A 268 23.76 4.84 -22.03
C ASN A 268 22.72 4.68 -20.92
N GLN A 269 22.33 3.45 -20.58
CA GLN A 269 21.35 3.13 -19.53
C GLN A 269 21.96 3.27 -18.14
N PRO A 270 21.21 3.71 -17.13
CA PRO A 270 21.67 3.70 -15.76
C PRO A 270 21.74 2.28 -15.22
N LEU A 271 22.51 2.11 -14.15
CA LEU A 271 22.49 0.88 -13.36
C LEU A 271 21.23 0.85 -12.50
N TYR A 272 20.54 -0.27 -12.47
CA TYR A 272 19.43 -0.51 -11.55
C TYR A 272 19.93 -1.33 -10.36
N VAL A 273 19.48 -0.93 -9.17
CA VAL A 273 19.80 -1.63 -7.92
C VAL A 273 18.51 -1.85 -7.16
N ILE A 274 18.13 -3.10 -6.96
CA ILE A 274 16.90 -3.48 -6.26
C ILE A 274 17.27 -4.01 -4.88
N ASP A 275 16.76 -3.40 -3.83
CA ASP A 275 17.03 -3.75 -2.42
C ASP A 275 18.53 -3.93 -2.13
N GLY A 276 19.37 -3.11 -2.76
CA GLY A 276 20.84 -3.14 -2.60
C GLY A 276 21.58 -4.08 -3.57
N VAL A 277 20.88 -4.88 -4.36
CA VAL A 277 21.47 -5.81 -5.32
C VAL A 277 21.50 -5.20 -6.72
N PRO A 278 22.67 -5.00 -7.35
CA PRO A 278 22.77 -4.55 -8.73
C PRO A 278 22.12 -5.55 -9.70
N MET A 279 21.30 -5.04 -10.60
CA MET A 279 20.63 -5.83 -11.62
C MET A 279 21.11 -5.41 -13.01
N LEU A 280 21.46 -6.40 -13.83
CA LEU A 280 21.71 -6.18 -15.25
C LEU A 280 20.36 -5.94 -15.95
N ASN A 281 20.17 -4.72 -16.44
CA ASN A 281 19.02 -4.38 -17.26
C ASN A 281 19.37 -4.67 -18.73
N ILE A 282 19.20 -5.91 -19.14
CA ILE A 282 19.45 -6.33 -20.52
C ILE A 282 18.13 -6.14 -21.26
N THR A 283 18.16 -5.27 -22.27
CA THR A 283 17.13 -5.25 -23.31
C THR A 283 17.37 -6.44 -24.22
N THR A 284 16.35 -7.20 -24.53
CA THR A 284 16.42 -8.29 -25.51
C THR A 284 16.42 -7.70 -26.93
N GLU A 285 17.45 -6.89 -27.23
CA GLU A 285 17.75 -6.58 -28.62
C GLU A 285 18.38 -7.83 -29.25
N SER A 286 18.02 -8.11 -30.49
CA SER A 286 18.61 -9.22 -31.23
C SER A 286 20.14 -9.14 -31.17
N THR A 287 20.79 -10.23 -30.78
CA THR A 287 22.25 -10.35 -30.71
C THR A 287 22.92 -9.97 -32.04
N ALA A 288 22.23 -10.12 -33.15
CA ALA A 288 22.69 -9.72 -34.48
C ALA A 288 22.86 -8.19 -34.60
N THR A 289 21.95 -7.39 -34.05
CA THR A 289 22.05 -5.91 -34.06
C THR A 289 23.19 -5.42 -33.18
N VAL A 290 23.46 -6.09 -32.07
CA VAL A 290 24.56 -5.76 -31.14
C VAL A 290 25.92 -6.06 -31.73
N MET A 291 26.01 -7.07 -32.60
CA MET A 291 27.26 -7.49 -33.27
C MET A 291 27.49 -6.85 -34.65
N GLY A 292 26.64 -5.91 -35.07
CA GLY A 292 26.78 -5.24 -36.36
C GLY A 292 26.38 -6.09 -37.58
N GLY A 293 25.59 -7.16 -37.33
CA GLY A 293 24.94 -7.91 -38.40
C GLY A 293 23.81 -7.14 -39.05
N GLU A 294 23.52 -7.44 -40.33
CA GLU A 294 22.35 -6.92 -41.00
C GLU A 294 21.08 -7.29 -40.23
N ASN A 295 20.21 -6.27 -40.08
CA ASN A 295 18.89 -6.49 -39.47
C ASN A 295 18.07 -7.40 -40.37
N ASP A 296 17.82 -8.63 -39.94
CA ASP A 296 16.87 -9.54 -40.58
C ASP A 296 15.40 -9.08 -40.38
N GLY A 297 15.18 -7.79 -40.07
CA GLY A 297 13.86 -7.20 -39.92
C GLY A 297 13.03 -7.68 -38.72
N VAL A 298 13.61 -8.47 -37.84
CA VAL A 298 12.89 -9.07 -36.69
C VAL A 298 13.52 -8.59 -35.39
N ASN A 299 13.30 -7.33 -35.05
CA ASN A 299 13.63 -6.82 -33.73
C ASN A 299 12.46 -7.14 -32.78
N HIS A 300 12.62 -8.18 -31.97
CA HIS A 300 11.68 -8.47 -30.90
C HIS A 300 12.14 -7.79 -29.61
N ASP A 301 11.37 -6.81 -29.14
CA ASP A 301 11.55 -6.23 -27.84
C ASP A 301 10.60 -6.89 -26.85
N SER A 302 11.12 -7.78 -26.02
CA SER A 302 10.36 -8.53 -25.01
C SER A 302 10.36 -7.84 -23.63
N GLY A 303 10.74 -6.54 -23.59
CA GLY A 303 10.88 -5.78 -22.37
C GLY A 303 12.29 -5.81 -21.79
N ASP A 304 12.45 -5.21 -20.65
CA ASP A 304 13.69 -5.11 -19.89
C ASP A 304 13.55 -5.75 -18.50
N GLY A 305 14.68 -5.97 -17.81
CA GLY A 305 14.67 -6.63 -16.51
C GLY A 305 13.84 -5.88 -15.45
N VAL A 306 13.80 -4.53 -15.53
CA VAL A 306 13.06 -3.70 -14.57
C VAL A 306 11.56 -3.74 -14.85
N SER A 307 11.15 -3.95 -16.10
CA SER A 307 9.74 -4.11 -16.46
C SER A 307 9.08 -5.30 -15.76
N ASN A 308 9.89 -6.24 -15.26
CA ASN A 308 9.41 -7.43 -14.56
C ASN A 308 8.87 -7.12 -13.15
N LEU A 309 9.21 -5.97 -12.58
CA LEU A 309 8.71 -5.58 -11.27
C LEU A 309 7.24 -5.13 -11.32
N ASN A 310 6.51 -5.41 -10.25
CA ASN A 310 5.18 -4.86 -10.06
C ASN A 310 5.27 -3.45 -9.49
N PRO A 311 4.68 -2.42 -10.11
CA PRO A 311 4.70 -1.04 -9.60
C PRO A 311 4.19 -0.91 -8.17
N ASP A 312 3.20 -1.72 -7.78
CA ASP A 312 2.62 -1.69 -6.43
C ASP A 312 3.55 -2.22 -5.33
N ASP A 313 4.58 -2.98 -5.69
CA ASP A 313 5.57 -3.50 -4.73
C ASP A 313 6.67 -2.49 -4.39
N ILE A 314 6.68 -1.32 -5.04
CA ILE A 314 7.71 -0.30 -4.84
C ILE A 314 7.36 0.57 -3.64
N GLU A 315 8.28 0.69 -2.68
CA GLU A 315 8.20 1.63 -1.56
C GLU A 315 8.77 3.00 -1.97
N SER A 316 9.93 3.00 -2.62
CA SER A 316 10.56 4.23 -3.11
C SER A 316 11.55 3.96 -4.23
N MET A 317 11.82 5.00 -5.03
CA MET A 317 12.93 5.05 -5.98
C MET A 317 13.81 6.24 -5.69
N SER A 318 15.13 6.02 -5.66
CA SER A 318 16.12 7.09 -5.51
C SER A 318 17.04 7.12 -6.73
N ILE A 319 17.16 8.30 -7.33
CA ILE A 319 17.97 8.49 -8.54
C ILE A 319 19.27 9.19 -8.17
N LEU A 320 20.39 8.49 -8.33
CA LEU A 320 21.73 9.00 -8.11
C LEU A 320 22.29 9.50 -9.43
N LYS A 321 22.59 10.81 -9.50
CA LYS A 321 23.01 11.49 -10.75
C LYS A 321 24.50 11.83 -10.69
N GLY A 322 25.24 11.44 -11.73
CA GLY A 322 26.63 11.87 -11.93
C GLY A 322 27.69 11.00 -11.27
N ALA A 323 28.88 11.59 -11.01
CA ALA A 323 30.07 10.87 -10.57
C ALA A 323 29.94 10.16 -9.21
N SER A 324 29.07 10.65 -8.35
CA SER A 324 28.78 10.03 -7.05
C SER A 324 28.17 8.63 -7.16
N ALA A 325 27.36 8.38 -8.20
CA ALA A 325 26.85 7.04 -8.48
C ALA A 325 28.00 6.08 -8.80
N ALA A 326 28.96 6.53 -9.63
CA ALA A 326 30.14 5.74 -9.98
C ALA A 326 31.09 5.51 -8.78
N ALA A 327 31.16 6.45 -7.84
CA ALA A 327 31.95 6.28 -6.61
C ALA A 327 31.38 5.17 -5.69
N LEU A 328 30.07 4.96 -5.73
CA LEU A 328 29.39 3.95 -4.89
C LEU A 328 29.31 2.55 -5.57
N TYR A 329 29.10 2.54 -6.89
CA TYR A 329 28.83 1.30 -7.64
C TYR A 329 29.84 1.01 -8.78
N GLY A 330 30.95 1.78 -8.82
CA GLY A 330 32.00 1.60 -9.82
C GLY A 330 31.61 2.06 -11.24
N SER A 331 32.35 1.59 -12.22
CA SER A 331 32.20 2.01 -13.63
C SER A 331 30.85 1.70 -14.25
N GLN A 332 30.18 0.65 -13.77
CA GLN A 332 28.83 0.27 -14.24
C GLN A 332 27.78 1.36 -13.96
N ALA A 333 28.03 2.20 -12.96
CA ALA A 333 27.17 3.30 -12.58
C ALA A 333 27.54 4.64 -13.26
N ALA A 334 28.38 4.61 -14.28
CA ALA A 334 28.85 5.81 -14.96
C ALA A 334 27.73 6.67 -15.55
N ASN A 335 26.61 6.06 -15.95
CA ASN A 335 25.42 6.72 -16.47
C ASN A 335 24.39 7.07 -15.41
N GLY A 336 24.74 6.93 -14.12
CA GLY A 336 23.84 7.10 -12.99
C GLY A 336 23.31 5.76 -12.45
N VAL A 337 22.59 5.83 -11.33
CA VAL A 337 21.98 4.67 -10.68
C VAL A 337 20.53 4.99 -10.31
N ILE A 338 19.66 4.02 -10.53
CA ILE A 338 18.28 4.03 -10.02
C ILE A 338 18.19 2.97 -8.94
N LEU A 339 18.07 3.42 -7.68
CA LEU A 339 17.86 2.56 -6.52
C LEU A 339 16.37 2.33 -6.35
N ILE A 340 15.96 1.09 -6.31
CA ILE A 340 14.58 0.67 -6.11
C ILE A 340 14.50 -0.05 -4.77
N THR A 341 13.66 0.46 -3.88
CA THR A 341 13.36 -0.19 -2.60
C THR A 341 11.97 -0.79 -2.70
N THR A 342 11.86 -2.09 -2.43
CA THR A 342 10.58 -2.78 -2.44
C THR A 342 9.91 -2.72 -1.07
N LYS A 343 8.58 -2.85 -1.04
CA LYS A 343 7.79 -2.88 0.18
C LYS A 343 8.14 -4.09 1.03
N SER A 344 8.07 -3.91 2.35
CA SER A 344 8.22 -4.96 3.35
C SER A 344 7.04 -4.95 4.30
N GLY A 345 6.90 -5.96 5.17
CA GLY A 345 6.00 -5.92 6.30
C GLY A 345 6.33 -4.77 7.25
N LYS A 346 5.37 -4.34 8.07
CA LYS A 346 5.56 -3.28 9.08
C LYS A 346 5.05 -3.76 10.44
N ALA A 347 5.83 -3.51 11.49
CA ALA A 347 5.44 -3.85 12.85
C ALA A 347 4.18 -3.08 13.26
N GLY A 348 3.28 -3.75 14.00
CA GLY A 348 2.03 -3.17 14.47
C GLY A 348 0.98 -2.92 13.39
N MET A 349 1.19 -3.41 12.17
CA MET A 349 0.27 -3.24 11.05
C MET A 349 -0.24 -4.60 10.54
N SER A 350 -1.53 -4.64 10.21
CA SER A 350 -2.13 -5.70 9.39
C SER A 350 -3.03 -5.03 8.36
N ARG A 351 -2.63 -5.10 7.09
CA ARG A 351 -3.33 -4.40 5.99
C ARG A 351 -3.43 -5.29 4.77
N VAL A 352 -4.63 -5.32 4.19
CA VAL A 352 -4.87 -5.83 2.83
C VAL A 352 -5.20 -4.64 1.94
N THR A 353 -4.53 -4.53 0.80
CA THR A 353 -4.80 -3.46 -0.17
C THR A 353 -5.11 -4.09 -1.52
N PHE A 354 -6.23 -3.72 -2.10
CA PHE A 354 -6.55 -4.01 -3.49
C PHE A 354 -6.41 -2.73 -4.31
N SER A 355 -5.72 -2.82 -5.44
CA SER A 355 -5.49 -1.73 -6.37
C SER A 355 -5.89 -2.16 -7.77
N SER A 356 -6.65 -1.31 -8.46
CA SER A 356 -7.06 -1.53 -9.85
C SER A 356 -6.82 -0.26 -10.64
N ASN A 357 -6.15 -0.39 -11.77
CA ASN A 357 -5.89 0.70 -12.70
C ASN A 357 -6.31 0.29 -14.10
N LEU A 358 -7.02 1.17 -14.79
CA LEU A 358 -7.43 1.00 -16.18
C LEU A 358 -6.91 2.18 -16.98
N THR A 359 -6.15 1.88 -18.04
CA THR A 359 -5.62 2.87 -18.98
C THR A 359 -6.21 2.62 -20.36
N VAL A 360 -6.61 3.68 -21.03
CA VAL A 360 -7.05 3.64 -22.42
C VAL A 360 -6.11 4.50 -23.23
N ASP A 361 -5.50 3.90 -24.24
CA ASP A 361 -4.57 4.56 -25.16
C ASP A 361 -5.24 4.78 -26.51
N HIS A 362 -5.05 5.94 -27.08
CA HIS A 362 -5.55 6.31 -28.41
C HIS A 362 -4.47 7.06 -29.21
N ALA A 363 -4.40 6.79 -30.50
CA ALA A 363 -3.49 7.50 -31.38
C ALA A 363 -4.00 8.92 -31.62
N VAL A 364 -3.25 9.94 -31.17
CA VAL A 364 -3.66 11.36 -31.25
C VAL A 364 -3.13 12.03 -32.50
N SER A 365 -1.91 11.67 -32.92
CA SER A 365 -1.24 12.26 -34.09
C SER A 365 -0.90 11.16 -35.08
N LEU A 366 -1.46 11.25 -36.25
CA LEU A 366 -1.22 10.32 -37.35
C LEU A 366 -0.53 11.07 -38.49
N PRO A 367 0.31 10.38 -39.32
CA PRO A 367 0.90 11.00 -40.47
C PRO A 367 -0.18 11.40 -41.48
N GLU A 368 -0.05 12.61 -41.99
CA GLU A 368 -0.89 13.10 -43.09
C GLU A 368 -0.21 12.81 -44.42
N PHE A 369 -0.95 12.20 -45.31
CA PHE A 369 -0.47 11.88 -46.66
C PHE A 369 -1.12 12.80 -47.70
N GLN A 370 -0.41 13.05 -48.79
CA GLN A 370 -0.97 13.77 -49.92
C GLN A 370 -1.96 12.88 -50.69
N ASN A 371 -3.06 13.48 -51.19
CA ASN A 371 -4.11 12.82 -51.96
C ASN A 371 -4.32 13.44 -53.34
N ASN A 372 -3.39 14.31 -53.77
CA ASN A 372 -3.51 15.04 -55.03
C ASN A 372 -2.84 14.36 -56.24
N TYR A 373 -1.87 13.49 -55.94
CA TYR A 373 -1.09 12.79 -56.97
C TYR A 373 -1.21 11.28 -56.75
N GLY A 374 -1.39 10.55 -57.84
CA GLY A 374 -1.43 9.11 -57.83
C GLY A 374 -0.04 8.46 -57.74
N GLN A 375 -0.02 7.15 -57.85
CA GLN A 375 1.19 6.37 -57.92
C GLN A 375 1.85 6.54 -59.26
N THR A 376 3.17 6.59 -59.31
CA THR A 376 3.95 6.55 -60.54
C THR A 376 3.74 5.22 -61.28
N ALA A 377 3.95 5.20 -62.60
CA ALA A 377 3.73 4.03 -63.44
C ALA A 377 4.56 2.79 -63.02
N ASP A 378 5.74 3.02 -62.40
CA ASP A 378 6.61 1.97 -61.84
C ASP A 378 6.21 1.50 -60.42
N GLY A 379 5.18 2.14 -59.83
CA GLY A 379 4.68 1.74 -58.50
C GLY A 379 5.60 2.11 -57.31
N THR A 380 6.68 2.87 -57.53
CA THR A 380 7.70 3.14 -56.51
C THR A 380 7.47 4.44 -55.73
N SER A 381 6.66 5.37 -56.27
CA SER A 381 6.43 6.69 -55.69
C SER A 381 4.96 7.10 -55.81
N SER A 382 4.50 7.98 -54.91
CA SER A 382 3.16 8.58 -54.91
C SER A 382 3.14 9.98 -55.53
N TRP A 383 3.99 10.25 -56.56
CA TRP A 383 4.10 11.52 -57.28
C TRP A 383 3.85 11.32 -58.80
N GLY A 384 2.84 10.47 -59.14
CA GLY A 384 2.40 10.26 -60.50
C GLY A 384 1.44 11.35 -61.01
N ASP A 385 0.48 10.96 -61.83
CA ASP A 385 -0.47 11.92 -62.41
C ASP A 385 -1.34 12.58 -61.35
N LYS A 386 -1.59 13.89 -61.53
CA LYS A 386 -2.49 14.64 -60.66
C LYS A 386 -3.95 14.22 -60.94
N GLY A 387 -4.66 13.85 -59.87
CA GLY A 387 -6.05 13.45 -59.97
C GLY A 387 -6.81 13.65 -58.66
N ASN A 388 -8.11 13.54 -58.68
CA ASN A 388 -8.95 13.47 -57.48
C ASN A 388 -8.92 12.04 -56.96
N LEU A 389 -8.08 11.81 -55.96
CA LEU A 389 -7.93 10.49 -55.31
C LEU A 389 -8.90 10.35 -54.13
N THR A 390 -9.44 9.16 -53.97
CA THR A 390 -10.27 8.86 -52.83
C THR A 390 -9.35 8.63 -51.58
N ASP A 391 -9.58 9.38 -50.52
CA ASP A 391 -8.96 9.12 -49.26
C ASP A 391 -9.67 7.97 -48.52
N TYR A 392 -9.02 6.83 -48.38
CA TYR A 392 -9.53 5.67 -47.71
C TYR A 392 -9.26 5.67 -46.20
N ASN A 393 -8.60 6.74 -45.70
CA ASN A 393 -8.20 6.83 -44.25
C ASN A 393 -7.53 5.54 -43.71
N ASN A 394 -6.71 4.91 -44.55
CA ASN A 394 -6.09 3.63 -44.19
C ASN A 394 -5.29 3.70 -42.90
N VAL A 395 -4.59 4.82 -42.65
CA VAL A 395 -3.79 5.04 -41.45
C VAL A 395 -4.69 5.16 -40.21
N GLY A 396 -5.77 5.94 -40.29
CA GLY A 396 -6.70 6.09 -39.18
C GLY A 396 -7.42 4.78 -38.86
N ASN A 397 -7.76 3.99 -39.87
CA ASN A 397 -8.46 2.71 -39.72
C ASN A 397 -7.52 1.59 -39.18
N TRP A 398 -6.20 1.76 -39.32
CA TRP A 398 -5.21 0.81 -38.81
C TRP A 398 -5.10 0.81 -37.29
N PHE A 399 -5.23 1.97 -36.66
CA PHE A 399 -5.06 2.11 -35.23
C PHE A 399 -6.38 1.99 -34.49
N GLY A 400 -6.44 1.11 -33.51
CA GLY A 400 -7.55 0.95 -32.57
C GLY A 400 -7.31 1.68 -31.26
N ASN A 401 -8.12 1.34 -30.26
CA ASN A 401 -7.90 1.76 -28.88
C ASN A 401 -7.16 0.67 -28.12
N GLY A 402 -6.08 1.06 -27.46
CA GLY A 402 -5.37 0.22 -26.52
C GLY A 402 -6.08 0.24 -25.15
N ILE A 403 -6.16 -0.88 -24.47
CA ILE A 403 -6.72 -0.96 -23.12
C ILE A 403 -5.77 -1.78 -22.25
N THR A 404 -5.31 -1.20 -21.15
CA THR A 404 -4.45 -1.89 -20.19
C THR A 404 -5.08 -1.87 -18.80
N ALA A 405 -5.28 -3.05 -18.20
CA ALA A 405 -5.75 -3.22 -16.84
C ALA A 405 -4.65 -3.81 -15.96
N ILE A 406 -4.34 -3.15 -14.84
CA ILE A 406 -3.39 -3.60 -13.83
C ILE A 406 -4.15 -3.76 -12.52
N ASN A 407 -4.24 -5.00 -12.03
CA ASN A 407 -4.91 -5.30 -10.77
C ASN A 407 -3.91 -5.94 -9.82
N SER A 408 -3.85 -5.46 -8.59
CA SER A 408 -2.96 -6.02 -7.58
C SER A 408 -3.66 -6.19 -6.23
N LEU A 409 -3.26 -7.23 -5.52
CA LEU A 409 -3.65 -7.52 -4.15
C LEU A 409 -2.38 -7.61 -3.32
N THR A 410 -2.27 -6.81 -2.28
CA THR A 410 -1.13 -6.83 -1.37
C THR A 410 -1.59 -7.13 0.05
N PHE A 411 -0.83 -7.93 0.76
CA PHE A 411 -0.99 -8.24 2.17
C PHE A 411 0.28 -7.85 2.91
N GLN A 412 0.14 -7.09 3.97
CA GLN A 412 1.23 -6.56 4.75
C GLN A 412 0.89 -6.71 6.24
N THR A 413 1.76 -7.40 6.98
CA THR A 413 1.57 -7.61 8.42
C THR A 413 2.91 -7.68 9.13
N GLY A 414 2.91 -7.56 10.45
CA GLY A 414 4.12 -7.78 11.24
C GLY A 414 4.01 -7.38 12.69
N ASN A 415 4.96 -7.87 13.44
CA ASN A 415 5.29 -7.47 14.79
C ASN A 415 6.76 -7.04 14.86
N ASP A 416 7.27 -6.71 16.05
CA ASP A 416 8.65 -6.24 16.22
C ASP A 416 9.70 -7.28 15.80
N LYS A 417 9.35 -8.58 15.76
CA LYS A 417 10.29 -9.67 15.44
C LYS A 417 10.14 -10.21 14.03
N MET A 418 8.93 -10.20 13.47
CA MET A 418 8.63 -10.78 12.16
C MET A 418 7.74 -9.83 11.37
N GLN A 419 8.06 -9.62 10.09
CA GLN A 419 7.35 -8.72 9.20
C GLN A 419 7.20 -9.39 7.84
N THR A 420 5.96 -9.58 7.42
CA THR A 420 5.60 -10.30 6.21
C THR A 420 4.98 -9.36 5.19
N TYR A 421 5.40 -9.48 3.95
CA TYR A 421 4.79 -8.84 2.79
C TYR A 421 4.50 -9.90 1.74
N PHE A 422 3.29 -9.86 1.19
CA PHE A 422 2.89 -10.69 0.06
C PHE A 422 2.15 -9.82 -0.96
N SER A 423 2.41 -10.04 -2.24
CA SER A 423 1.66 -9.41 -3.32
C SER A 423 1.39 -10.36 -4.47
N TYR A 424 0.26 -10.14 -5.12
CA TYR A 424 -0.07 -10.70 -6.42
C TYR A 424 -0.57 -9.60 -7.33
N ALA A 425 -0.02 -9.52 -8.55
CA ALA A 425 -0.50 -8.60 -9.58
C ALA A 425 -0.76 -9.31 -10.90
N ASN A 426 -1.81 -8.88 -11.58
CA ASN A 426 -2.14 -9.28 -12.93
C ASN A 426 -2.25 -8.05 -13.82
N THR A 427 -1.48 -8.04 -14.91
CA THR A 427 -1.54 -7.03 -15.96
C THR A 427 -2.07 -7.68 -17.23
N ARG A 428 -3.10 -7.10 -17.81
CA ARG A 428 -3.63 -7.48 -19.13
C ARG A 428 -3.78 -6.24 -19.98
N GLY A 429 -3.30 -6.31 -21.21
CA GLY A 429 -3.39 -5.19 -22.13
C GLY A 429 -3.60 -5.63 -23.56
N THR A 430 -4.25 -4.75 -24.34
CA THR A 430 -4.30 -4.75 -25.79
C THR A 430 -3.69 -3.43 -26.27
N GLY A 431 -2.83 -3.46 -27.26
CA GLY A 431 -2.22 -2.26 -27.85
C GLY A 431 -3.15 -1.54 -28.83
N ILE A 432 -2.72 -0.38 -29.31
CA ILE A 432 -3.41 0.38 -30.35
C ILE A 432 -3.29 -0.27 -31.73
N VAL A 433 -2.32 -1.16 -31.91
CA VAL A 433 -2.16 -1.99 -33.12
C VAL A 433 -2.87 -3.31 -32.86
N ASP A 434 -3.62 -3.78 -33.88
CA ASP A 434 -4.35 -5.04 -33.75
C ASP A 434 -3.40 -6.21 -33.47
N SER A 435 -3.89 -7.17 -32.69
CA SER A 435 -3.16 -8.35 -32.23
C SER A 435 -2.04 -8.11 -31.22
N ASN A 436 -1.64 -6.88 -30.91
CA ASN A 436 -0.70 -6.59 -29.82
C ASN A 436 -1.35 -6.84 -28.46
N LYS A 437 -0.85 -7.82 -27.71
CA LYS A 437 -1.42 -8.26 -26.43
C LYS A 437 -0.33 -8.51 -25.41
N LEU A 438 -0.59 -8.11 -24.16
CA LEU A 438 0.25 -8.37 -23.00
C LEU A 438 -0.56 -9.12 -21.93
N GLN A 439 0.02 -10.15 -21.38
CA GLN A 439 -0.45 -10.78 -20.16
C GLN A 439 0.73 -11.02 -19.24
N LYS A 440 0.67 -10.49 -18.01
CA LYS A 440 1.73 -10.61 -17.01
C LYS A 440 1.13 -10.96 -15.64
N HIS A 441 1.81 -11.84 -14.92
CA HIS A 441 1.52 -12.20 -13.54
C HIS A 441 2.77 -12.02 -12.69
N ASN A 442 2.64 -11.33 -11.57
CA ASN A 442 3.69 -11.15 -10.59
C ASN A 442 3.24 -11.70 -9.25
N ILE A 443 4.10 -12.45 -8.58
CA ILE A 443 3.93 -12.89 -7.20
C ILE A 443 5.19 -12.49 -6.46
N THR A 444 5.05 -11.78 -5.34
CA THR A 444 6.17 -11.39 -4.48
C THR A 444 5.88 -11.80 -3.05
N PHE A 445 6.87 -12.40 -2.41
CA PHE A 445 6.86 -12.74 -0.99
C PHE A 445 8.14 -12.23 -0.34
N ARG A 446 8.02 -11.45 0.72
CA ARG A 446 9.15 -10.97 1.52
C ARG A 446 8.89 -11.19 2.99
N GLU A 447 9.88 -11.76 3.64
CA GLU A 447 9.87 -11.96 5.09
C GLU A 447 11.11 -11.34 5.70
N THR A 448 10.92 -10.53 6.74
CA THR A 448 12.00 -10.00 7.56
C THR A 448 11.82 -10.51 8.97
N ALA A 449 12.87 -11.12 9.55
CA ALA A 449 12.84 -11.65 10.90
C ALA A 449 14.06 -11.20 11.69
N SER A 450 13.82 -10.79 12.95
CA SER A 450 14.84 -10.38 13.91
C SER A 450 14.96 -11.39 15.04
N PHE A 451 16.19 -11.84 15.33
CA PHE A 451 16.51 -12.84 16.34
C PHE A 451 17.53 -12.30 17.34
N PHE A 452 17.59 -12.92 18.53
CA PHE A 452 18.59 -12.63 19.56
C PHE A 452 18.65 -11.14 19.97
N ASN A 453 17.49 -10.51 20.23
CA ASN A 453 17.37 -9.09 20.55
C ASN A 453 18.03 -8.21 19.48
N ASP A 454 17.60 -8.40 18.22
CA ASP A 454 18.01 -7.68 17.01
C ASP A 454 19.50 -7.84 16.61
N ARG A 455 20.22 -8.80 17.21
CA ARG A 455 21.61 -9.10 16.83
C ARG A 455 21.72 -9.84 15.50
N LEU A 456 20.69 -10.58 15.10
CA LEU A 456 20.59 -11.24 13.80
C LEU A 456 19.29 -10.82 13.13
N LYS A 457 19.43 -10.20 11.96
CA LYS A 457 18.30 -9.84 11.10
C LYS A 457 18.41 -10.59 9.78
N LEU A 458 17.35 -11.34 9.44
CA LEU A 458 17.20 -12.03 8.16
C LEU A 458 16.15 -11.30 7.35
N ASP A 459 16.45 -11.03 6.08
CA ASP A 459 15.54 -10.43 5.12
C ASP A 459 15.62 -11.25 3.84
N GLY A 460 14.54 -11.95 3.52
CA GLY A 460 14.40 -12.79 2.34
C GLY A 460 13.29 -12.28 1.43
N ASN A 461 13.60 -12.07 0.15
CA ASN A 461 12.64 -11.68 -0.87
C ASN A 461 12.65 -12.69 -2.01
N ALA A 462 11.48 -13.21 -2.37
CA ALA A 462 11.27 -14.08 -3.52
C ALA A 462 10.20 -13.48 -4.43
N SER A 463 10.52 -13.32 -5.72
CA SER A 463 9.60 -12.82 -6.72
C SER A 463 9.56 -13.79 -7.92
N LEU A 464 8.35 -14.11 -8.35
CA LEU A 464 8.07 -14.90 -9.54
C LEU A 464 7.26 -14.06 -10.52
N MET A 465 7.72 -13.99 -11.77
CA MET A 465 7.01 -13.32 -12.85
C MET A 465 6.84 -14.26 -14.04
N THR A 466 5.64 -14.22 -14.62
CA THR A 466 5.40 -14.82 -15.94
C THR A 466 4.82 -13.75 -16.86
N GLN A 467 5.32 -13.69 -18.09
CA GLN A 467 4.89 -12.73 -19.10
C GLN A 467 4.70 -13.41 -20.44
N THR A 468 3.63 -13.04 -21.11
CA THR A 468 3.37 -13.40 -22.51
C THR A 468 3.07 -12.10 -23.27
N ILE A 469 3.86 -11.85 -24.31
CA ILE A 469 3.67 -10.75 -25.25
C ILE A 469 3.36 -11.36 -26.61
N ARG A 470 2.37 -10.77 -27.28
CA ARG A 470 2.06 -11.03 -28.68
C ARG A 470 2.05 -9.70 -29.40
N ASN A 471 2.92 -9.57 -30.40
CA ASN A 471 3.04 -8.41 -31.27
C ASN A 471 2.58 -8.78 -32.67
#